data_a1fec52b801edadc9222720c49be8207
#
_entry.id   a1fec52b801edadc9222720c49be8207
#
_cell.length_a   1.000
_cell.length_b   1.000
_cell.length_c   1.000
_cell.angle_alpha   90.00
_cell.angle_beta   90.00
_cell.angle_gamma   90.00
#
_symmetry.space_group_name_H-M   'P 1'
#
loop_
_entity.id
_entity.type
_entity.pdbx_description
1 polymer ?
#
loop_
_entity_poly.entity_id
_entity_poly.type
_entity_poly.pdbx_seq_one_letter_code
_entity_poly.pdbx_strand_id
1 'polypeptide(L)'
;MPTSFLTDTNVNLPTVEIKTTTDPNSGREFVKVMVVGSAKGVVKIIHTLYRVGFAEVTEWSPATPTANPGEVMSVMRRCVLLD
;
A
#
# COMPACT_ATOMS: atom_id res chain seq x y z
N MET A 1 -11.44 -7.96 20.58
CA MET A 1 -11.14 -7.85 19.84
C MET A 1 -11.27 -6.76 19.10
N PRO A 2 -10.59 -6.29 18.78
CA PRO A 2 -10.61 -5.08 18.10
C PRO A 2 -11.22 -5.13 16.77
N THR A 3 -11.74 -6.21 16.46
CA THR A 3 -12.39 -6.31 15.18
C THR A 3 -13.58 -5.41 15.06
N SER A 4 -14.06 -4.89 16.16
CA SER A 4 -15.24 -4.06 16.06
C SER A 4 -15.00 -2.82 15.22
N PHE A 5 -13.79 -2.31 15.20
CA PHE A 5 -13.60 -1.13 14.39
C PHE A 5 -13.59 -1.46 12.90
N LEU A 6 -13.35 -2.69 12.55
CA LEU A 6 -13.40 -3.09 11.16
C LEU A 6 -14.82 -3.20 10.63
N THR A 7 -15.79 -3.29 11.52
CA THR A 7 -17.15 -3.36 11.07
C THR A 7 -17.81 -2.00 10.92
N ASP A 8 -17.09 -0.96 11.23
CA ASP A 8 -17.62 0.37 11.09
C ASP A 8 -17.57 0.76 9.63
N THR A 9 -18.64 0.50 8.92
CA THR A 9 -18.69 0.69 7.49
C THR A 9 -18.78 2.14 7.09
N ASN A 10 -18.95 3.03 8.05
CA ASN A 10 -19.03 4.44 7.73
C ASN A 10 -17.67 5.10 7.63
N VAL A 11 -16.65 4.40 8.05
CA VAL A 11 -15.31 4.97 8.04
C VAL A 11 -14.59 4.55 6.77
N ASN A 12 -14.11 5.53 6.00
CA ASN A 12 -13.33 5.26 4.81
C ASN A 12 -11.89 5.09 5.18
N LEU A 13 -11.55 3.90 5.64
CA LEU A 13 -10.18 3.62 6.01
C LEU A 13 -9.40 3.16 4.79
N PRO A 14 -8.16 3.60 4.67
CA PRO A 14 -7.33 3.11 3.56
C PRO A 14 -7.08 1.63 3.71
N THR A 15 -7.02 0.95 2.59
CA THR A 15 -6.69 -0.46 2.53
C THR A 15 -5.29 -0.61 1.98
N VAL A 16 -4.50 -1.45 2.61
CA VAL A 16 -3.15 -1.74 2.13
C VAL A 16 -3.09 -3.20 1.73
N GLU A 17 -2.71 -3.45 0.49
CA GLU A 17 -2.53 -4.80 -0.01
C GLU A 17 -1.08 -5.01 -0.35
N ILE A 18 -0.55 -6.16 0.02
CA ILE A 18 0.83 -6.53 -0.28
C ILE A 18 0.79 -7.84 -1.02
N LYS A 19 1.39 -7.86 -2.21
CA LYS A 19 1.49 -9.07 -3.02
C LYS A 19 2.94 -9.35 -3.31
N THR A 20 3.31 -10.61 -3.22
CA THR A 20 4.69 -11.01 -3.47
C THR A 20 4.73 -12.05 -4.57
N THR A 21 5.80 -12.00 -5.35
CA THR A 21 6.07 -12.98 -6.39
C THR A 21 7.53 -13.37 -6.26
N THR A 22 7.78 -14.65 -6.06
CA THR A 22 9.14 -15.15 -5.90
C THR A 22 9.70 -15.57 -7.24
N ASP A 23 10.94 -15.16 -7.50
CA ASP A 23 11.67 -15.62 -8.68
C ASP A 23 12.54 -16.79 -8.23
N PRO A 24 12.20 -18.03 -8.61
CA PRO A 24 12.93 -19.18 -8.11
C PRO A 24 14.36 -19.27 -8.64
N ASN A 25 14.66 -18.59 -9.73
CA ASN A 25 15.99 -18.70 -10.32
C ASN A 25 17.02 -17.77 -9.70
N SER A 26 16.56 -16.63 -9.17
CA SER A 26 17.49 -15.62 -8.67
C SER A 26 17.46 -15.46 -7.17
N GLY A 27 16.53 -16.10 -6.48
CA GLY A 27 16.38 -15.91 -5.05
C GLY A 27 15.86 -14.55 -4.67
N ARG A 28 15.18 -13.88 -5.59
CA ARG A 28 14.60 -12.58 -5.35
C ARG A 28 13.11 -12.69 -5.17
N GLU A 29 12.58 -11.80 -4.38
CA GLU A 29 11.15 -11.68 -4.24
C GLU A 29 10.73 -10.29 -4.65
N PHE A 30 9.73 -10.21 -5.51
CA PHE A 30 9.19 -8.92 -5.93
C PHE A 30 7.97 -8.63 -5.08
N VAL A 31 8.00 -7.49 -4.41
CA VAL A 31 6.93 -7.09 -3.51
C VAL A 31 6.22 -5.90 -4.12
N LYS A 32 4.89 -6.02 -4.22
CA LYS A 32 4.06 -4.94 -4.70
C LYS A 32 3.16 -4.52 -3.57
N VAL A 33 3.19 -3.24 -3.21
CA VAL A 33 2.39 -2.69 -2.15
C VAL A 33 1.43 -1.69 -2.76
N MET A 34 0.15 -1.85 -2.46
CA MET A 34 -0.88 -0.99 -3.01
C MET A 34 -1.67 -0.37 -1.86
N VAL A 35 -1.83 0.94 -1.88
CA VAL A 35 -2.62 1.65 -0.88
C VAL A 35 -3.82 2.25 -1.60
N VAL A 36 -5.01 1.95 -1.09
CA VAL A 36 -6.26 2.37 -1.69
C VAL A 36 -7.09 3.08 -0.63
N GLY A 37 -7.65 4.22 -0.98
CA GLY A 37 -8.49 4.95 -0.06
C GLY A 37 -8.72 6.36 -0.54
N SER A 38 -9.15 7.23 0.37
CA SER A 38 -9.29 8.63 0.03
C SER A 38 -7.91 9.22 -0.22
N ALA A 39 -7.87 10.32 -0.97
CA ALA A 39 -6.59 10.95 -1.27
C ALA A 39 -5.83 11.28 0.00
N LYS A 40 -6.51 11.80 1.01
CA LYS A 40 -5.85 12.15 2.27
C LYS A 40 -5.36 10.91 2.99
N GLY A 41 -6.14 9.84 2.99
CA GLY A 41 -5.74 8.60 3.66
C GLY A 41 -4.54 7.97 3.00
N VAL A 42 -4.52 7.95 1.67
CA VAL A 42 -3.39 7.38 0.93
C VAL A 42 -2.12 8.17 1.24
N VAL A 43 -2.19 9.50 1.20
CA VAL A 43 -1.02 10.33 1.51
C VAL A 43 -0.54 10.07 2.92
N LYS A 44 -1.46 9.94 3.87
CA LYS A 44 -1.08 9.72 5.26
C LYS A 44 -0.35 8.39 5.43
N ILE A 45 -0.84 7.35 4.79
CA ILE A 45 -0.20 6.05 4.87
C ILE A 45 1.19 6.09 4.24
N ILE A 46 1.31 6.71 3.08
CA ILE A 46 2.60 6.82 2.41
C ILE A 46 3.61 7.53 3.30
N HIS A 47 3.18 8.63 3.93
CA HIS A 47 4.09 9.36 4.83
C HIS A 47 4.43 8.56 6.08
N THR A 48 3.48 7.77 6.58
CA THR A 48 3.76 6.92 7.73
C THR A 48 4.80 5.87 7.37
N LEU A 49 4.69 5.27 6.19
CA LEU A 49 5.66 4.28 5.75
C LEU A 49 7.03 4.90 5.53
N TYR A 50 7.06 6.15 5.11
CA TYR A 50 8.32 6.87 5.00
C TYR A 50 8.95 7.07 6.39
N ARG A 51 8.14 7.47 7.35
CA ARG A 51 8.64 7.76 8.70
C ARG A 51 9.19 6.52 9.39
N VAL A 52 8.64 5.36 9.14
CA VAL A 52 9.15 4.13 9.73
C VAL A 52 10.30 3.53 8.91
N GLY A 53 10.70 4.20 7.82
CA GLY A 53 11.85 3.76 7.04
C GLY A 53 11.54 2.66 6.05
N PHE A 54 10.26 2.44 5.74
CA PHE A 54 9.90 1.38 4.82
C PHE A 54 10.15 1.76 3.36
N ALA A 55 9.73 2.95 2.97
CA ALA A 55 9.83 3.36 1.58
C ALA A 55 9.89 4.88 1.47
N GLU A 56 10.60 5.35 0.44
CA GLU A 56 10.63 6.78 0.15
C GLU A 56 9.32 7.20 -0.50
N VAL A 57 8.95 8.45 -0.27
CA VAL A 57 7.72 8.97 -0.87
C VAL A 57 7.78 8.88 -2.40
N THR A 58 8.96 9.07 -2.96
CA THR A 58 9.12 9.07 -4.42
C THR A 58 9.05 7.69 -5.04
N GLU A 59 9.07 6.63 -4.24
CA GLU A 59 8.94 5.27 -4.79
C GLU A 59 7.52 4.93 -5.21
N TRP A 60 6.55 5.71 -4.78
CA TRP A 60 5.16 5.44 -5.05
C TRP A 60 4.72 6.04 -6.38
N SER A 61 3.85 5.34 -7.08
CA SER A 61 3.25 5.90 -8.28
C SER A 61 2.32 7.05 -7.90
N PRO A 62 2.05 7.97 -8.83
CA PRO A 62 1.06 8.99 -8.55
C PRO A 62 -0.29 8.38 -8.21
N ALA A 63 -1.03 9.01 -7.31
CA ALA A 63 -2.34 8.53 -6.95
C ALA A 63 -3.26 8.56 -8.16
N THR A 64 -3.93 7.45 -8.40
CA THR A 64 -4.80 7.26 -9.57
C THR A 64 -6.20 6.95 -9.11
N PRO A 65 -7.22 7.56 -9.71
CA PRO A 65 -8.61 7.25 -9.34
C PRO A 65 -8.93 5.79 -9.60
N THR A 66 -9.77 5.23 -8.74
CA THR A 66 -10.29 3.89 -8.93
C THR A 66 -11.71 3.99 -9.49
N ALA A 67 -12.38 2.85 -9.60
CA ALA A 67 -13.76 2.84 -10.05
C ALA A 67 -14.72 3.45 -9.04
N ASN A 68 -14.29 3.59 -7.78
CA ASN A 68 -15.14 4.15 -6.74
C ASN A 68 -14.93 5.65 -6.63
N PRO A 69 -16.01 6.45 -6.60
CA PRO A 69 -15.85 7.90 -6.49
C PRO A 69 -15.12 8.30 -5.23
N GLY A 70 -14.21 9.23 -5.35
CA GLY A 70 -13.47 9.74 -4.20
C GLY A 70 -12.38 8.82 -3.71
N GLU A 71 -12.14 7.72 -4.41
CA GLU A 71 -11.11 6.75 -4.03
C GLU A 71 -9.96 6.80 -5.00
N VAL A 72 -8.76 6.74 -4.47
CA VAL A 72 -7.54 6.70 -5.30
C VAL A 72 -6.65 5.57 -4.82
N MET A 73 -5.70 5.19 -5.64
CA MET A 73 -4.72 4.19 -5.25
C MET A 73 -3.33 4.60 -5.68
N SER A 74 -2.35 4.14 -4.93
CA SER A 74 -0.96 4.35 -5.24
C SER A 74 -0.22 3.03 -5.04
N VAL A 75 0.77 2.78 -5.87
CA VAL A 75 1.45 1.48 -5.89
C VAL A 75 2.94 1.72 -5.84
N MET A 76 3.65 0.87 -5.11
CA MET A 76 5.09 0.82 -5.20
C MET A 76 5.54 -0.62 -5.36
N ARG A 77 6.71 -0.81 -5.91
CA ARG A 77 7.29 -2.12 -6.09
C ARG A 77 8.70 -2.13 -5.54
N ARG A 78 9.07 -3.26 -4.99
CA ARG A 78 10.40 -3.41 -4.44
C ARG A 78 10.87 -4.84 -4.68
N CYS A 79 12.16 -4.97 -4.93
CA CYS A 79 12.78 -6.27 -5.08
C CYS A 79 13.57 -6.54 -3.81
N VAL A 80 13.35 -7.70 -3.21
CA VAL A 80 14.00 -8.09 -1.98
C VAL A 80 14.78 -9.36 -2.23
N LEU A 81 16.00 -9.40 -1.73
CA LEU A 81 16.81 -10.62 -1.83
C LEU A 81 16.45 -11.53 -0.67
N LEU A 82 16.22 -12.78 -0.99
CA LEU A 82 15.97 -13.78 0.03
C LEU A 82 17.26 -14.56 0.26
N ASP A 83 17.71 -14.57 1.47
CA ASP A 83 18.95 -15.29 1.80
C ASP A 83 18.64 -16.59 2.49
#